data_28e2b9ad0631fc590031f2aff01b4f44
#
_entry.id   28e2b9ad0631fc590031f2aff01b4f44
#
_cell.length_a   1.000
_cell.length_b   1.000
_cell.length_c   1.000
_cell.angle_alpha   90.00
_cell.angle_beta   90.00
_cell.angle_gamma   90.00
#
_symmetry.space_group_name_H-M   'P 1'
#
loop_
_entity.id
_entity.type
_entity.pdbx_description
1 polymer ?
#
loop_
_entity_poly.entity_id
_entity_poly.type
_entity_poly.pdbx_seq_one_letter_code
_entity_poly.pdbx_strand_id
1 'polypeptide(L)'
;MRPVLLLAFAALAAQAFAADAPSPLFNIRSYGARGDGAALDTAAINRAIDAAHAAGGGTAYIPAGTWLSGSIHLQSNVTLYLEQGATLVATNDPAAYDEPEPNQWDKFQDYGHSHFRNSFIWGENLENVTIAGPGRIWGKGLVRSQRAPQAGQKQVGNKAISLKLSHNVTLKDFSILQGGWFGVLANGVDNFTISNLKVDTNRDGLDIINCRNVRVSDCTVNSPYDDGICLKSDYALGVPRSVENVTITNSQVSGYDVGTLLDGTFQRKVTYGNAGANAGPTGRLKFGTESNGGFKNITISNIVFDYCRGLALETVDGALLEDVSISNVTMRDIVNAPIFLRLGARMRAPEGIEVGALRRVSLSNFVVYNADPRYSSIIAGIPGHDIEDVRLNNIRIYYQGGGTKEQAALEPKEEEKTYPEPRMFGVIPAYGFFVRHVNGIQFNDVEVSYLKPDQRPAFLLESVKNADFFRVKAQHEAGVPVFSLKSVADFLVQLSPGVADARLKTVDRKEF
;
A
#
# COMPACT_ATOMS: atom_id res chain seq x y z
N MET A 1 -64.95 -53.91 -28.89
CA MET A 1 -63.88 -53.51 -27.95
C MET A 1 -63.33 -52.18 -28.45
N ARG A 2 -63.63 -51.09 -27.77
CA ARG A 2 -63.14 -49.75 -28.10
C ARG A 2 -61.96 -49.43 -27.15
N PRO A 3 -60.84 -48.87 -27.63
CA PRO A 3 -59.80 -48.39 -26.74
C PRO A 3 -60.10 -46.96 -26.23
N VAL A 4 -59.95 -46.77 -24.97
CA VAL A 4 -60.06 -45.48 -24.23
C VAL A 4 -58.76 -44.73 -24.42
N LEU A 5 -58.86 -43.52 -24.97
CA LEU A 5 -57.74 -42.60 -25.15
C LEU A 5 -57.60 -41.75 -23.86
N LEU A 6 -56.52 -41.94 -23.07
CA LEU A 6 -56.18 -41.09 -21.94
C LEU A 6 -55.43 -39.86 -22.49
N LEU A 7 -56.04 -38.66 -22.37
CA LEU A 7 -55.39 -37.39 -22.56
C LEU A 7 -54.68 -37.01 -21.25
N ALA A 8 -53.34 -36.99 -21.27
CA ALA A 8 -52.53 -36.40 -20.19
C ALA A 8 -52.38 -34.88 -20.46
N PHE A 9 -52.99 -34.07 -19.62
CA PHE A 9 -52.71 -32.64 -19.59
C PHE A 9 -51.37 -32.38 -18.89
N ALA A 10 -50.35 -31.97 -19.67
CA ALA A 10 -49.10 -31.44 -19.14
C ALA A 10 -49.34 -29.99 -18.79
N ALA A 11 -49.41 -29.67 -17.47
CA ALA A 11 -49.40 -28.32 -16.96
C ALA A 11 -47.95 -27.76 -17.06
N LEU A 12 -47.69 -26.94 -18.09
CA LEU A 12 -46.48 -26.07 -18.12
C LEU A 12 -46.62 -25.02 -17.03
N ALA A 13 -45.88 -25.18 -15.92
CA ALA A 13 -45.63 -24.11 -14.96
C ALA A 13 -44.70 -23.10 -15.65
N ALA A 14 -45.27 -22.03 -16.13
CA ALA A 14 -44.49 -20.84 -16.57
C ALA A 14 -43.87 -20.23 -15.28
N GLN A 15 -42.60 -20.53 -15.05
CA GLN A 15 -41.81 -19.72 -14.11
C GLN A 15 -41.67 -18.32 -14.75
N ALA A 16 -42.48 -17.38 -14.30
CA ALA A 16 -42.26 -16.00 -14.54
C ALA A 16 -40.92 -15.62 -13.87
N PHE A 17 -39.87 -15.44 -14.69
CA PHE A 17 -38.72 -14.69 -14.22
C PHE A 17 -39.27 -13.30 -13.81
N ALA A 18 -39.34 -13.05 -12.51
CA ALA A 18 -39.58 -11.71 -12.03
C ALA A 18 -38.44 -10.86 -12.63
N ALA A 19 -38.77 -9.93 -13.52
CA ALA A 19 -37.82 -8.92 -13.95
C ALA A 19 -37.30 -8.27 -12.67
N ASP A 20 -35.98 -8.26 -12.47
CA ASP A 20 -35.36 -7.65 -11.31
C ASP A 20 -35.92 -6.24 -11.16
N ALA A 21 -36.74 -6.01 -10.12
CA ALA A 21 -37.17 -4.69 -9.78
C ALA A 21 -35.91 -3.86 -9.49
N PRO A 22 -35.76 -2.65 -10.05
CA PRO A 22 -34.60 -1.82 -9.76
C PRO A 22 -34.44 -1.67 -8.26
N SER A 23 -33.20 -1.84 -7.77
CA SER A 23 -32.89 -1.71 -6.35
C SER A 23 -33.50 -0.42 -5.79
N PRO A 24 -34.21 -0.44 -4.67
CA PRO A 24 -34.91 0.75 -4.16
C PRO A 24 -33.93 1.87 -3.88
N LEU A 25 -34.29 3.09 -4.32
CA LEU A 25 -33.46 4.30 -4.22
C LEU A 25 -33.91 5.16 -3.05
N PHE A 26 -33.05 5.38 -2.08
CA PHE A 26 -33.27 6.19 -0.88
C PHE A 26 -32.53 7.52 -1.00
N ASN A 27 -33.16 8.52 -1.59
CA ASN A 27 -32.55 9.85 -1.78
C ASN A 27 -32.47 10.60 -0.46
N ILE A 28 -31.27 11.00 -0.05
CA ILE A 28 -31.03 11.69 1.24
C ILE A 28 -31.87 12.98 1.41
N ARG A 29 -32.26 13.66 0.30
CA ARG A 29 -33.14 14.81 0.34
C ARG A 29 -34.52 14.47 0.91
N SER A 30 -35.03 13.29 0.62
CA SER A 30 -36.31 12.82 1.17
C SER A 30 -36.26 12.58 2.68
N TYR A 31 -35.06 12.54 3.27
CA TYR A 31 -34.80 12.41 4.70
C TYR A 31 -34.41 13.73 5.35
N GLY A 32 -34.48 14.85 4.61
CA GLY A 32 -34.27 16.20 5.13
C GLY A 32 -32.85 16.76 4.94
N ALA A 33 -32.01 16.12 4.12
CA ALA A 33 -30.71 16.66 3.76
C ALA A 33 -30.86 17.92 2.87
N ARG A 34 -30.03 18.94 3.13
CA ARG A 34 -30.09 20.24 2.44
C ARG A 34 -29.12 20.32 1.26
N GLY A 35 -27.87 19.88 1.45
CA GLY A 35 -26.84 19.94 0.42
C GLY A 35 -26.38 21.34 0.09
N ASP A 36 -26.41 22.25 1.05
CA ASP A 36 -26.01 23.66 0.93
C ASP A 36 -24.56 23.93 1.39
N GLY A 37 -23.86 22.90 1.89
CA GLY A 37 -22.51 23.00 2.40
C GLY A 37 -22.36 23.70 3.76
N ALA A 38 -23.47 24.06 4.39
CA ALA A 38 -23.50 24.79 5.67
C ALA A 38 -24.22 24.02 6.78
N ALA A 39 -25.36 23.43 6.48
CA ALA A 39 -26.11 22.62 7.44
C ALA A 39 -25.47 21.22 7.56
N LEU A 40 -25.46 20.64 8.78
CA LEU A 40 -25.07 19.26 8.99
C LEU A 40 -26.16 18.33 8.46
N ASP A 41 -25.81 17.54 7.43
CA ASP A 41 -26.70 16.56 6.80
C ASP A 41 -26.52 15.13 7.37
N THR A 42 -25.67 14.96 8.37
CA THR A 42 -25.31 13.65 8.96
C THR A 42 -26.53 12.80 9.30
N ALA A 43 -27.48 13.37 10.05
CA ALA A 43 -28.66 12.63 10.49
C ALA A 43 -29.54 12.20 9.30
N ALA A 44 -29.65 13.03 8.27
CA ALA A 44 -30.44 12.71 7.08
C ALA A 44 -29.80 11.63 6.23
N ILE A 45 -28.47 11.67 6.08
CA ILE A 45 -27.68 10.64 5.37
C ILE A 45 -27.82 9.30 6.09
N ASN A 46 -27.61 9.27 7.41
CA ASN A 46 -27.74 8.04 8.19
C ASN A 46 -29.15 7.45 8.14
N ARG A 47 -30.21 8.28 8.23
CA ARG A 47 -31.61 7.81 8.07
C ARG A 47 -31.87 7.17 6.70
N ALA A 48 -31.28 7.69 5.62
CA ALA A 48 -31.43 7.08 4.29
C ALA A 48 -30.74 5.73 4.20
N ILE A 49 -29.55 5.59 4.80
CA ILE A 49 -28.81 4.32 4.89
C ILE A 49 -29.59 3.29 5.74
N ASP A 50 -30.09 3.70 6.91
CA ASP A 50 -30.89 2.86 7.80
C ASP A 50 -32.18 2.40 7.12
N ALA A 51 -32.86 3.27 6.38
CA ALA A 51 -34.06 2.93 5.63
C ALA A 51 -33.79 1.94 4.49
N ALA A 52 -32.65 2.08 3.80
CA ALA A 52 -32.21 1.14 2.78
C ALA A 52 -31.93 -0.24 3.40
N HIS A 53 -31.23 -0.28 4.53
CA HIS A 53 -30.96 -1.51 5.26
C HIS A 53 -32.25 -2.19 5.77
N ALA A 54 -33.16 -1.43 6.38
CA ALA A 54 -34.43 -1.92 6.89
C ALA A 54 -35.36 -2.48 5.80
N ALA A 55 -35.19 -2.01 4.55
CA ALA A 55 -35.90 -2.54 3.39
C ALA A 55 -35.29 -3.85 2.85
N GLY A 56 -34.24 -4.38 3.49
CA GLY A 56 -33.52 -5.58 3.07
C GLY A 56 -32.36 -5.31 2.11
N GLY A 57 -32.11 -4.02 1.80
CA GLY A 57 -31.04 -3.55 0.92
C GLY A 57 -31.50 -2.45 -0.01
N GLY A 58 -30.55 -1.78 -0.67
CA GLY A 58 -30.86 -0.72 -1.60
C GLY A 58 -29.75 0.32 -1.73
N THR A 59 -30.07 1.44 -2.40
CA THR A 59 -29.11 2.51 -2.64
C THR A 59 -29.46 3.76 -1.86
N ALA A 60 -28.63 4.12 -0.88
CA ALA A 60 -28.63 5.46 -0.29
C ALA A 60 -27.97 6.43 -1.29
N TYR A 61 -28.78 7.26 -1.91
CA TYR A 61 -28.39 8.10 -3.05
C TYR A 61 -28.10 9.53 -2.59
N ILE A 62 -26.89 9.98 -2.90
CA ILE A 62 -26.41 11.34 -2.64
C ILE A 62 -26.37 12.11 -3.95
N PRO A 63 -27.36 12.98 -4.24
CA PRO A 63 -27.41 13.75 -5.48
C PRO A 63 -26.36 14.87 -5.52
N ALA A 64 -26.22 15.52 -6.68
CA ALA A 64 -25.37 16.68 -6.84
C ALA A 64 -25.65 17.75 -5.75
N GLY A 65 -24.59 18.30 -5.16
CA GLY A 65 -24.63 19.25 -4.06
C GLY A 65 -23.43 19.14 -3.13
N THR A 66 -23.36 20.00 -2.12
CA THR A 66 -22.30 20.00 -1.10
C THR A 66 -22.91 19.59 0.25
N TRP A 67 -22.54 18.41 0.73
CA TRP A 67 -23.15 17.73 1.87
C TRP A 67 -22.18 17.74 3.06
N LEU A 68 -22.38 18.66 4.01
CA LEU A 68 -21.54 18.74 5.23
C LEU A 68 -21.98 17.68 6.23
N SER A 69 -21.05 16.84 6.69
CA SER A 69 -21.39 15.74 7.59
C SER A 69 -20.27 15.42 8.59
N GLY A 70 -20.65 14.83 9.72
CA GLY A 70 -19.81 14.08 10.64
C GLY A 70 -19.83 12.59 10.30
N SER A 71 -19.86 11.71 11.31
CA SER A 71 -19.79 10.26 11.11
C SER A 71 -21.02 9.71 10.37
N ILE A 72 -20.76 9.07 9.23
CA ILE A 72 -21.72 8.33 8.41
C ILE A 72 -21.54 6.84 8.70
N HIS A 73 -22.64 6.16 9.06
CA HIS A 73 -22.65 4.75 9.43
C HIS A 73 -23.08 3.90 8.24
N LEU A 74 -22.18 3.03 7.76
CA LEU A 74 -22.53 2.05 6.74
C LEU A 74 -23.35 0.89 7.35
N GLN A 75 -24.23 0.31 6.55
CA GLN A 75 -25.05 -0.83 6.92
C GLN A 75 -24.91 -1.95 5.86
N SER A 76 -25.11 -3.21 6.30
CA SER A 76 -25.09 -4.36 5.41
C SER A 76 -26.15 -4.29 4.31
N ASN A 77 -25.81 -4.79 3.12
CA ASN A 77 -26.67 -4.83 1.92
C ASN A 77 -27.01 -3.44 1.35
N VAL A 78 -26.22 -2.41 1.66
CA VAL A 78 -26.48 -1.03 1.21
C VAL A 78 -25.35 -0.55 0.28
N THR A 79 -25.76 0.12 -0.79
CA THR A 79 -24.89 0.96 -1.62
C THR A 79 -25.00 2.41 -1.21
N LEU A 80 -23.90 3.06 -0.81
CA LEU A 80 -23.80 4.52 -0.72
C LEU A 80 -23.33 5.03 -2.08
N TYR A 81 -24.22 5.68 -2.82
CA TYR A 81 -23.93 6.16 -4.17
C TYR A 81 -23.80 7.67 -4.24
N LEU A 82 -22.65 8.16 -4.70
CA LEU A 82 -22.35 9.58 -4.87
C LEU A 82 -22.51 9.96 -6.35
N GLU A 83 -23.53 10.75 -6.66
CA GLU A 83 -23.80 11.22 -8.02
C GLU A 83 -22.70 12.17 -8.53
N GLN A 84 -22.60 12.33 -9.86
CA GLN A 84 -21.74 13.35 -10.47
C GLN A 84 -22.09 14.73 -9.91
N GLY A 85 -21.09 15.47 -9.41
CA GLY A 85 -21.29 16.75 -8.75
C GLY A 85 -21.69 16.68 -7.27
N ALA A 86 -21.81 15.47 -6.69
CA ALA A 86 -21.93 15.30 -5.25
C ALA A 86 -20.59 15.47 -4.57
N THR A 87 -20.53 16.26 -3.50
CA THR A 87 -19.36 16.37 -2.63
C THR A 87 -19.80 16.18 -1.18
N LEU A 88 -19.37 15.06 -0.58
CA LEU A 88 -19.44 14.86 0.87
C LEU A 88 -18.28 15.59 1.53
N VAL A 89 -18.55 16.51 2.45
CA VAL A 89 -17.54 17.33 3.13
C VAL A 89 -17.52 16.97 4.61
N ALA A 90 -16.38 16.55 5.10
CA ALA A 90 -16.18 16.29 6.54
C ALA A 90 -16.15 17.61 7.32
N THR A 91 -16.95 17.73 8.37
CA THR A 91 -16.95 18.88 9.27
C THR A 91 -15.73 18.87 10.18
N ASN A 92 -15.36 20.02 10.71
CA ASN A 92 -14.35 20.15 11.77
C ASN A 92 -14.95 20.22 13.18
N ASP A 93 -16.27 20.01 13.32
CA ASP A 93 -16.93 19.96 14.61
C ASP A 93 -16.73 18.58 15.27
N PRO A 94 -16.00 18.49 16.39
CA PRO A 94 -15.77 17.21 17.07
C PRO A 94 -17.07 16.60 17.64
N ALA A 95 -18.13 17.39 17.85
CA ALA A 95 -19.41 16.88 18.34
C ALA A 95 -20.17 16.05 17.31
N ALA A 96 -19.81 16.18 16.03
CA ALA A 96 -20.44 15.45 14.92
C ALA A 96 -19.83 14.07 14.66
N TYR A 97 -18.78 13.68 15.39
CA TYR A 97 -18.09 12.40 15.21
C TYR A 97 -18.34 11.44 16.37
N ASP A 98 -18.33 10.16 16.04
CA ASP A 98 -18.34 9.12 17.04
C ASP A 98 -17.00 9.07 17.80
N GLU A 99 -17.05 8.58 19.03
CA GLU A 99 -15.86 8.40 19.83
C GLU A 99 -15.08 7.15 19.35
N PRO A 100 -13.73 7.18 19.42
CA PRO A 100 -12.94 6.00 19.12
C PRO A 100 -13.27 4.89 20.13
N GLU A 101 -13.48 3.68 19.64
CA GLU A 101 -13.70 2.52 20.47
C GLU A 101 -12.42 2.11 21.22
N PRO A 102 -12.52 1.53 22.42
CA PRO A 102 -11.35 0.98 23.14
C PRO A 102 -10.70 -0.16 22.36
N ASN A 103 -9.37 -0.22 22.36
CA ASN A 103 -8.60 -1.33 21.83
C ASN A 103 -7.46 -1.71 22.78
N GLN A 104 -7.52 -2.92 23.37
CA GLN A 104 -6.52 -3.41 24.31
C GLN A 104 -5.17 -3.77 23.65
N TRP A 105 -5.13 -3.81 22.32
CA TRP A 105 -3.96 -4.18 21.50
C TRP A 105 -3.26 -2.97 20.86
N ASP A 106 -3.70 -1.76 21.17
CA ASP A 106 -3.21 -0.50 20.55
C ASP A 106 -1.72 -0.26 20.71
N LYS A 107 -1.08 -0.88 21.69
CA LYS A 107 0.37 -0.82 21.93
C LYS A 107 1.22 -1.50 20.84
N PHE A 108 0.63 -2.38 20.01
CA PHE A 108 1.35 -3.12 18.97
C PHE A 108 1.30 -2.45 17.60
N GLN A 109 0.50 -1.44 17.41
CA GLN A 109 0.41 -0.63 16.19
C GLN A 109 0.19 0.84 16.53
N ASP A 110 0.15 1.71 15.51
CA ASP A 110 -0.15 3.12 15.72
C ASP A 110 -1.61 3.33 16.11
N TYR A 111 -1.88 4.37 16.89
CA TYR A 111 -3.22 4.70 17.37
C TYR A 111 -4.28 4.71 16.24
N GLY A 112 -3.93 5.29 15.09
CA GLY A 112 -4.84 5.39 13.95
C GLY A 112 -5.25 4.02 13.36
N HIS A 113 -4.39 2.99 13.45
CA HIS A 113 -4.70 1.63 12.99
C HIS A 113 -5.60 0.86 13.97
N SER A 114 -5.71 1.33 15.22
CA SER A 114 -6.40 0.63 16.31
C SER A 114 -7.84 1.05 16.52
N HIS A 115 -8.26 2.20 15.98
CA HIS A 115 -9.56 2.81 16.23
C HIS A 115 -10.25 3.16 14.91
N PHE A 116 -11.51 2.74 14.75
CA PHE A 116 -12.22 2.76 13.46
C PHE A 116 -13.42 3.72 13.45
N ARG A 117 -14.13 3.87 14.57
CA ARG A 117 -15.40 4.62 14.64
C ARG A 117 -15.22 6.12 14.53
N ASN A 118 -14.09 6.66 15.04
CA ASN A 118 -13.77 8.07 14.90
C ASN A 118 -13.35 8.42 13.47
N SER A 119 -14.29 8.31 12.54
CA SER A 119 -14.08 8.44 11.10
C SER A 119 -15.26 9.14 10.42
N PHE A 120 -15.03 9.62 9.20
CA PHE A 120 -16.07 10.30 8.43
C PHE A 120 -17.12 9.31 7.89
N ILE A 121 -16.65 8.21 7.28
CA ILE A 121 -17.53 7.11 6.87
C ILE A 121 -16.95 5.84 7.48
N TRP A 122 -17.75 5.07 8.22
CA TRP A 122 -17.24 3.86 8.82
C TRP A 122 -18.28 2.74 8.89
N GLY A 123 -17.77 1.51 9.01
CA GLY A 123 -18.57 0.31 9.20
C GLY A 123 -17.79 -0.83 9.81
N GLU A 124 -18.45 -1.61 10.64
CA GLU A 124 -17.89 -2.77 11.35
C GLU A 124 -18.84 -3.96 11.26
N ASN A 125 -18.29 -5.18 11.02
CA ASN A 125 -19.06 -6.43 10.89
C ASN A 125 -20.13 -6.39 9.80
N LEU A 126 -19.82 -5.79 8.65
CA LEU A 126 -20.75 -5.60 7.54
C LEU A 126 -20.57 -6.68 6.45
N GLU A 127 -21.66 -6.91 5.71
CA GLU A 127 -21.65 -7.72 4.49
C GLU A 127 -22.31 -7.01 3.31
N ASN A 128 -21.81 -7.29 2.10
CA ASN A 128 -22.40 -6.80 0.85
C ASN A 128 -22.54 -5.26 0.79
N VAL A 129 -21.45 -4.54 1.06
CA VAL A 129 -21.45 -3.07 1.10
C VAL A 129 -20.73 -2.49 -0.10
N THR A 130 -21.30 -1.46 -0.70
CA THR A 130 -20.68 -0.72 -1.79
C THR A 130 -20.68 0.78 -1.49
N ILE A 131 -19.52 1.44 -1.71
CA ILE A 131 -19.45 2.89 -1.91
C ILE A 131 -19.07 3.11 -3.37
N ALA A 132 -19.89 3.86 -4.10
CA ALA A 132 -19.70 4.01 -5.55
C ALA A 132 -20.15 5.38 -6.07
N GLY A 133 -19.81 5.63 -7.34
CA GLY A 133 -20.28 6.80 -8.10
C GLY A 133 -19.23 7.89 -8.25
N PRO A 134 -19.37 8.77 -9.26
CA PRO A 134 -18.32 9.71 -9.67
C PRO A 134 -18.20 10.96 -8.79
N GLY A 135 -18.81 10.96 -7.61
CA GLY A 135 -18.75 12.08 -6.65
C GLY A 135 -17.41 12.16 -5.90
N ARG A 136 -17.36 13.07 -4.95
CA ARG A 136 -16.17 13.35 -4.14
C ARG A 136 -16.44 13.20 -2.65
N ILE A 137 -15.48 12.58 -1.97
CA ILE A 137 -15.35 12.61 -0.50
C ILE A 137 -14.25 13.61 -0.17
N TRP A 138 -14.55 14.68 0.52
CA TRP A 138 -13.60 15.72 0.91
C TRP A 138 -13.43 15.76 2.43
N GLY A 139 -12.33 15.24 2.89
CA GLY A 139 -11.98 15.21 4.32
C GLY A 139 -11.45 16.54 4.86
N LYS A 140 -11.98 17.69 4.40
CA LYS A 140 -11.57 19.06 4.73
C LYS A 140 -11.40 19.30 6.23
N GLY A 141 -12.30 18.77 7.05
CA GLY A 141 -12.30 18.93 8.50
C GLY A 141 -11.50 17.86 9.24
N LEU A 142 -11.06 16.78 8.58
CA LEU A 142 -10.36 15.65 9.21
C LEU A 142 -8.94 16.03 9.66
N VAL A 143 -8.48 15.41 10.74
CA VAL A 143 -7.11 15.59 11.25
C VAL A 143 -6.17 14.51 10.75
N ARG A 144 -4.88 14.85 10.59
CA ARG A 144 -3.83 13.97 10.04
C ARG A 144 -3.19 13.05 11.07
N SER A 145 -3.40 13.28 12.34
CA SER A 145 -2.88 12.46 13.42
C SER A 145 -3.69 12.70 14.68
N GLN A 146 -3.82 11.68 15.49
CA GLN A 146 -4.47 11.79 16.79
C GLN A 146 -3.71 10.97 17.83
N ARG A 147 -3.88 11.39 19.08
CA ARG A 147 -3.58 10.60 20.27
C ARG A 147 -4.91 10.20 20.92
N ALA A 148 -4.87 9.25 21.84
CA ALA A 148 -6.02 8.92 22.67
C ALA A 148 -6.63 10.20 23.28
N PRO A 149 -7.96 10.40 23.21
CA PRO A 149 -8.61 11.53 23.84
C PRO A 149 -8.44 11.47 25.36
N GLN A 150 -8.39 12.62 25.97
CA GLN A 150 -8.59 12.69 27.42
C GLN A 150 -10.04 12.32 27.75
N ALA A 151 -10.31 11.78 28.92
CA ALA A 151 -11.65 11.38 29.33
C ALA A 151 -12.67 12.52 29.14
N GLY A 152 -13.73 12.26 28.40
CA GLY A 152 -14.78 13.22 28.07
C GLY A 152 -14.44 14.24 26.96
N GLN A 153 -13.27 14.14 26.35
CA GLN A 153 -12.89 15.00 25.22
C GLN A 153 -13.32 14.37 23.90
N LYS A 154 -14.20 15.04 23.18
CA LYS A 154 -14.56 14.66 21.81
C LYS A 154 -13.46 15.05 20.82
N GLN A 155 -13.29 14.24 19.79
CA GLN A 155 -12.28 14.45 18.75
C GLN A 155 -12.92 14.48 17.36
N VAL A 156 -12.35 15.30 16.49
CA VAL A 156 -12.67 15.31 15.06
C VAL A 156 -12.23 13.97 14.45
N GLY A 157 -12.95 13.48 13.44
CA GLY A 157 -12.57 12.27 12.70
C GLY A 157 -11.20 12.38 12.04
N ASN A 158 -10.54 11.24 11.87
CA ASN A 158 -9.19 11.19 11.30
C ASN A 158 -9.06 10.26 10.09
N LYS A 159 -10.15 9.73 9.56
CA LYS A 159 -10.17 8.87 8.37
C LYS A 159 -11.35 9.24 7.48
N ALA A 160 -11.14 9.24 6.17
CA ALA A 160 -12.25 9.44 5.25
C ALA A 160 -13.15 8.21 5.20
N ILE A 161 -12.58 7.00 5.07
CA ILE A 161 -13.31 5.73 5.10
C ILE A 161 -12.59 4.77 6.06
N SER A 162 -13.34 4.12 6.94
CA SER A 162 -12.84 3.11 7.86
C SER A 162 -13.76 1.88 7.90
N LEU A 163 -13.18 0.71 7.63
CA LEU A 163 -13.89 -0.57 7.53
C LEU A 163 -13.21 -1.62 8.42
N LYS A 164 -14.00 -2.35 9.20
CA LYS A 164 -13.49 -3.38 10.11
C LYS A 164 -14.32 -4.64 10.03
N LEU A 165 -13.66 -5.83 9.99
CA LEU A 165 -14.28 -7.15 10.06
C LEU A 165 -15.51 -7.30 9.13
N SER A 166 -15.36 -6.93 7.87
CA SER A 166 -16.44 -6.91 6.88
C SER A 166 -16.11 -7.84 5.70
N HIS A 167 -17.12 -8.17 4.89
CA HIS A 167 -16.88 -8.99 3.69
C HIS A 167 -17.79 -8.60 2.53
N ASN A 168 -17.35 -8.94 1.30
CA ASN A 168 -18.03 -8.57 0.05
C ASN A 168 -18.16 -7.05 -0.07
N VAL A 169 -17.05 -6.33 0.09
CA VAL A 169 -17.03 -4.86 0.05
C VAL A 169 -16.48 -4.36 -1.28
N THR A 170 -17.11 -3.33 -1.84
CA THR A 170 -16.66 -2.67 -3.07
C THR A 170 -16.56 -1.16 -2.87
N LEU A 171 -15.39 -0.58 -3.20
CA LEU A 171 -15.18 0.87 -3.29
C LEU A 171 -14.83 1.20 -4.74
N LYS A 172 -15.63 2.03 -5.44
CA LYS A 172 -15.38 2.30 -6.85
C LYS A 172 -15.85 3.66 -7.35
N ASP A 173 -15.10 4.20 -8.32
CA ASP A 173 -15.47 5.31 -9.20
C ASP A 173 -15.49 6.70 -8.55
N PHE A 174 -15.13 6.89 -7.30
CA PHE A 174 -15.11 8.18 -6.63
C PHE A 174 -13.72 8.75 -6.40
N SER A 175 -13.67 10.02 -5.99
CA SER A 175 -12.44 10.66 -5.56
C SER A 175 -12.44 10.97 -4.05
N ILE A 176 -11.24 10.89 -3.43
CA ILE A 176 -11.00 11.33 -2.06
C ILE A 176 -10.00 12.49 -2.10
N LEU A 177 -10.37 13.61 -1.48
CA LEU A 177 -9.49 14.76 -1.26
C LEU A 177 -9.25 14.93 0.24
N GLN A 178 -7.98 14.97 0.68
CA GLN A 178 -7.61 15.18 2.09
C GLN A 178 -8.23 14.14 3.04
N GLY A 179 -7.84 12.89 2.92
CA GLY A 179 -8.41 11.76 3.68
C GLY A 179 -8.15 11.76 5.21
N GLY A 180 -7.50 12.78 5.74
CA GLY A 180 -7.09 12.82 7.14
C GLY A 180 -5.80 12.05 7.39
N TRP A 181 -5.77 11.15 8.37
CA TRP A 181 -4.69 10.20 8.57
C TRP A 181 -4.71 9.10 7.51
N PHE A 182 -5.92 8.64 7.13
CA PHE A 182 -6.10 7.60 6.11
C PHE A 182 -7.20 8.00 5.13
N GLY A 183 -6.92 7.86 3.83
CA GLY A 183 -7.97 7.92 2.80
C GLY A 183 -8.94 6.75 2.95
N VAL A 184 -8.41 5.53 3.01
CA VAL A 184 -9.14 4.30 3.33
C VAL A 184 -8.32 3.49 4.33
N LEU A 185 -8.93 3.15 5.45
CA LEU A 185 -8.41 2.16 6.41
C LEU A 185 -9.35 0.95 6.41
N ALA A 186 -8.88 -0.20 5.93
CA ALA A 186 -9.63 -1.45 5.94
C ALA A 186 -8.86 -2.50 6.75
N ASN A 187 -9.46 -3.03 7.82
CA ASN A 187 -8.83 -4.04 8.66
C ASN A 187 -9.74 -5.27 8.80
N GLY A 188 -9.26 -6.43 8.32
CA GLY A 188 -10.03 -7.66 8.34
C GLY A 188 -11.19 -7.68 7.35
N VAL A 189 -11.07 -7.02 6.22
CA VAL A 189 -12.07 -6.99 5.16
C VAL A 189 -11.76 -8.07 4.13
N ASP A 190 -12.70 -8.98 3.88
CA ASP A 190 -12.55 -10.08 2.95
C ASP A 190 -13.40 -9.91 1.69
N ASN A 191 -12.96 -10.51 0.58
CA ASN A 191 -13.58 -10.32 -0.74
C ASN A 191 -13.72 -8.81 -1.05
N PHE A 192 -12.59 -8.09 -0.96
CA PHE A 192 -12.54 -6.65 -1.03
C PHE A 192 -12.11 -6.18 -2.42
N THR A 193 -12.91 -5.33 -3.04
CA THR A 193 -12.60 -4.71 -4.33
C THR A 193 -12.48 -3.21 -4.19
N ILE A 194 -11.36 -2.65 -4.65
CA ILE A 194 -11.11 -1.21 -4.80
C ILE A 194 -10.78 -0.95 -6.26
N SER A 195 -11.58 -0.15 -6.95
CA SER A 195 -11.37 0.12 -8.37
C SER A 195 -11.68 1.55 -8.79
N ASN A 196 -10.86 2.08 -9.70
CA ASN A 196 -11.03 3.39 -10.31
C ASN A 196 -11.19 4.54 -9.30
N LEU A 197 -10.43 4.49 -8.20
CA LEU A 197 -10.37 5.58 -7.23
C LEU A 197 -9.29 6.59 -7.60
N LYS A 198 -9.58 7.87 -7.35
CA LYS A 198 -8.60 8.96 -7.36
C LYS A 198 -8.44 9.48 -5.94
N VAL A 199 -7.33 9.14 -5.29
CA VAL A 199 -7.06 9.52 -3.90
C VAL A 199 -5.95 10.58 -3.88
N ASP A 200 -6.26 11.77 -3.42
CA ASP A 200 -5.31 12.86 -3.25
C ASP A 200 -5.33 13.27 -1.77
N THR A 201 -4.49 12.63 -1.00
CA THR A 201 -4.57 12.69 0.46
C THR A 201 -3.31 13.31 1.06
N ASN A 202 -3.47 13.77 2.28
CA ASN A 202 -2.42 14.41 3.04
C ASN A 202 -1.58 13.43 3.88
N ARG A 203 -1.95 12.14 3.95
CA ARG A 203 -1.20 11.06 4.60
C ARG A 203 -1.53 9.72 3.91
N ASP A 204 -1.58 8.57 4.62
CA ASP A 204 -1.80 7.26 4.01
C ASP A 204 -3.01 7.25 3.05
N GLY A 205 -2.82 6.67 1.86
CA GLY A 205 -3.85 6.59 0.83
C GLY A 205 -4.82 5.45 1.06
N LEU A 206 -4.38 4.23 0.76
CA LEU A 206 -5.14 2.99 0.91
C LEU A 206 -4.39 2.04 1.84
N ASP A 207 -4.85 1.89 3.07
CA ASP A 207 -4.34 0.93 4.04
C ASP A 207 -5.21 -0.32 4.09
N ILE A 208 -4.64 -1.42 3.63
CA ILE A 208 -5.29 -2.73 3.52
C ILE A 208 -4.62 -3.65 4.54
N ILE A 209 -5.30 -3.87 5.67
CA ILE A 209 -4.74 -4.51 6.86
C ILE A 209 -5.47 -5.82 7.15
N ASN A 210 -4.74 -6.92 7.35
CA ASN A 210 -5.35 -8.21 7.72
C ASN A 210 -6.47 -8.67 6.76
N CYS A 211 -6.47 -8.22 5.50
CA CYS A 211 -7.51 -8.48 4.50
C CYS A 211 -7.16 -9.69 3.62
N ARG A 212 -8.19 -10.38 3.10
CA ARG A 212 -8.03 -11.54 2.22
C ARG A 212 -8.90 -11.44 0.97
N ASN A 213 -8.43 -12.02 -0.13
CA ASN A 213 -9.10 -11.95 -1.44
C ASN A 213 -9.36 -10.50 -1.87
N VAL A 214 -8.29 -9.74 -2.00
CA VAL A 214 -8.34 -8.30 -2.29
C VAL A 214 -7.99 -8.02 -3.75
N ARG A 215 -8.72 -7.13 -4.38
CA ARG A 215 -8.41 -6.58 -5.69
C ARG A 215 -8.33 -5.08 -5.63
N VAL A 216 -7.19 -4.51 -6.06
CA VAL A 216 -7.02 -3.07 -6.27
C VAL A 216 -6.68 -2.85 -7.74
N SER A 217 -7.48 -2.07 -8.46
CA SER A 217 -7.24 -1.81 -9.87
C SER A 217 -7.59 -0.40 -10.29
N ASP A 218 -6.87 0.09 -11.30
CA ASP A 218 -7.18 1.34 -12.00
C ASP A 218 -7.23 2.58 -11.09
N CYS A 219 -6.46 2.53 -9.98
CA CYS A 219 -6.42 3.59 -8.99
C CYS A 219 -5.26 4.57 -9.23
N THR A 220 -5.50 5.85 -8.93
CA THR A 220 -4.44 6.86 -8.86
C THR A 220 -4.39 7.39 -7.42
N VAL A 221 -3.24 7.21 -6.75
CA VAL A 221 -3.09 7.55 -5.33
C VAL A 221 -1.91 8.50 -5.13
N ASN A 222 -2.21 9.71 -4.69
CA ASN A 222 -1.23 10.72 -4.31
C ASN A 222 -1.20 10.87 -2.78
N SER A 223 -0.01 10.68 -2.18
CA SER A 223 0.16 10.72 -0.73
C SER A 223 1.56 11.21 -0.33
N PRO A 224 1.83 12.52 -0.40
CA PRO A 224 3.18 13.05 -0.22
C PRO A 224 3.75 12.86 1.19
N TYR A 225 2.93 12.68 2.21
CA TYR A 225 3.39 12.62 3.60
C TYR A 225 3.43 11.23 4.21
N ASP A 226 2.86 10.22 3.52
CA ASP A 226 2.94 8.81 3.92
C ASP A 226 2.71 7.89 2.71
N ASP A 227 2.50 6.59 2.93
CA ASP A 227 2.42 5.60 1.86
C ASP A 227 1.14 5.72 1.03
N GLY A 228 1.23 5.52 -0.29
CA GLY A 228 0.10 5.61 -1.21
C GLY A 228 -0.83 4.40 -1.13
N ILE A 229 -0.29 3.21 -1.40
CA ILE A 229 -0.99 1.92 -1.25
C ILE A 229 -0.18 1.05 -0.30
N CYS A 230 -0.78 0.64 0.81
CA CYS A 230 -0.08 -0.06 1.86
C CYS A 230 -0.79 -1.35 2.25
N LEU A 231 -0.06 -2.47 2.25
CA LEU A 231 -0.49 -3.73 2.83
C LEU A 231 0.14 -3.85 4.22
N LYS A 232 -0.65 -4.06 5.25
CA LYS A 232 -0.19 -4.21 6.64
C LYS A 232 -0.83 -5.42 7.31
N SER A 233 -0.20 -5.89 8.36
CA SER A 233 -0.76 -6.93 9.20
C SER A 233 -0.44 -6.61 10.66
N ASP A 234 -1.46 -6.39 11.47
CA ASP A 234 -1.35 -5.91 12.84
C ASP A 234 -2.21 -6.70 13.84
N TYR A 235 -2.16 -6.30 15.10
CA TYR A 235 -2.95 -6.86 16.20
C TYR A 235 -4.24 -6.10 16.51
N ALA A 236 -4.67 -5.12 15.71
CA ALA A 236 -5.85 -4.31 16.03
C ALA A 236 -7.14 -5.14 16.17
N LEU A 237 -7.18 -6.34 15.57
CA LEU A 237 -8.28 -7.31 15.69
C LEU A 237 -8.14 -8.26 16.89
N GLY A 238 -7.06 -8.16 17.67
CA GLY A 238 -6.77 -9.04 18.79
C GLY A 238 -6.09 -10.36 18.42
N VAL A 239 -5.93 -10.65 17.14
CA VAL A 239 -5.24 -11.81 16.59
C VAL A 239 -4.42 -11.41 15.36
N PRO A 240 -3.24 -12.02 15.16
CA PRO A 240 -2.49 -11.81 13.94
C PRO A 240 -3.21 -12.50 12.77
N ARG A 241 -3.34 -11.78 11.66
CA ARG A 241 -3.99 -12.28 10.46
C ARG A 241 -3.21 -11.87 9.22
N SER A 242 -2.91 -12.82 8.33
CA SER A 242 -2.20 -12.52 7.10
C SER A 242 -3.05 -11.69 6.12
N VAL A 243 -2.37 -10.81 5.40
CA VAL A 243 -2.87 -10.27 4.13
C VAL A 243 -2.54 -11.29 3.05
N GLU A 244 -3.56 -11.83 2.39
CA GLU A 244 -3.37 -12.91 1.44
C GLU A 244 -4.33 -12.91 0.25
N ASN A 245 -3.89 -13.52 -0.85
CA ASN A 245 -4.66 -13.58 -2.11
C ASN A 245 -4.97 -12.17 -2.63
N VAL A 246 -3.94 -11.35 -2.86
CA VAL A 246 -4.07 -9.95 -3.26
C VAL A 246 -3.60 -9.74 -4.68
N THR A 247 -4.38 -8.99 -5.46
CA THR A 247 -3.91 -8.42 -6.73
C THR A 247 -3.97 -6.90 -6.69
N ILE A 248 -2.87 -6.23 -7.10
CA ILE A 248 -2.83 -4.78 -7.32
C ILE A 248 -2.36 -4.55 -8.76
N THR A 249 -3.17 -3.87 -9.57
CA THR A 249 -2.84 -3.70 -10.99
C THR A 249 -3.28 -2.36 -11.57
N ASN A 250 -2.68 -1.97 -12.70
CA ASN A 250 -3.06 -0.79 -13.50
C ASN A 250 -3.18 0.49 -12.66
N SER A 251 -2.30 0.69 -11.70
CA SER A 251 -2.43 1.79 -10.74
C SER A 251 -1.22 2.71 -10.75
N GLN A 252 -1.40 3.92 -10.26
CA GLN A 252 -0.36 4.94 -10.17
C GLN A 252 -0.23 5.43 -8.73
N VAL A 253 1.02 5.64 -8.29
CA VAL A 253 1.33 6.20 -6.98
C VAL A 253 2.26 7.40 -7.14
N SER A 254 2.04 8.45 -6.33
CA SER A 254 2.80 9.71 -6.44
C SER A 254 2.90 10.47 -5.12
N GLY A 255 3.78 11.48 -5.11
CA GLY A 255 4.04 12.36 -3.96
C GLY A 255 3.91 13.85 -4.29
N TYR A 256 2.98 14.23 -5.15
CA TYR A 256 2.70 15.65 -5.45
C TYR A 256 2.09 16.38 -4.26
N ASP A 257 2.13 17.71 -4.28
CA ASP A 257 1.46 18.50 -3.26
C ASP A 257 -0.04 18.21 -3.20
N VAL A 258 -0.58 18.13 -2.00
CA VAL A 258 -1.97 17.72 -1.75
C VAL A 258 -2.97 18.62 -2.48
N GLY A 259 -3.89 17.99 -3.20
CA GLY A 259 -4.90 18.62 -4.02
C GLY A 259 -4.50 18.80 -5.49
N THR A 260 -3.20 18.74 -5.78
CA THR A 260 -2.69 19.04 -7.12
C THR A 260 -2.75 17.87 -8.09
N LEU A 261 -2.98 16.65 -7.60
CA LEU A 261 -3.36 15.54 -8.45
C LEU A 261 -4.76 15.75 -9.01
N LEU A 262 -5.72 16.10 -8.16
CA LEU A 262 -7.13 16.24 -8.56
C LEU A 262 -7.42 17.53 -9.33
N ASP A 263 -6.62 18.59 -9.16
CA ASP A 263 -6.74 19.81 -9.97
C ASP A 263 -5.93 19.76 -11.29
N GLY A 264 -5.11 18.71 -11.47
CA GLY A 264 -4.32 18.49 -12.69
C GLY A 264 -3.06 19.34 -12.81
N THR A 265 -2.60 20.01 -11.74
CA THR A 265 -1.39 20.86 -11.78
C THR A 265 -0.11 20.12 -11.38
N PHE A 266 -0.21 18.96 -10.69
CA PHE A 266 0.91 18.06 -10.33
C PHE A 266 2.10 18.78 -9.70
N GLN A 267 1.85 19.67 -8.74
CA GLN A 267 2.87 20.49 -8.09
C GLN A 267 3.80 19.65 -7.23
N ARG A 268 5.11 19.95 -7.30
CA ARG A 268 6.13 19.25 -6.51
C ARG A 268 6.67 20.18 -5.42
N LYS A 269 6.46 19.83 -4.15
CA LYS A 269 7.10 20.51 -3.02
C LYS A 269 8.54 20.08 -2.84
N VAL A 270 9.38 21.01 -2.43
CA VAL A 270 10.81 20.75 -2.15
C VAL A 270 11.02 20.30 -0.70
N THR A 271 10.09 20.61 0.22
CA THR A 271 10.21 20.30 1.66
C THR A 271 8.96 19.62 2.19
N TYR A 272 9.15 18.44 2.77
CA TYR A 272 8.08 17.62 3.35
C TYR A 272 8.30 17.43 4.86
N GLY A 273 7.58 18.22 5.67
CA GLY A 273 7.41 18.03 7.11
C GLY A 273 8.69 17.85 7.95
N ASN A 274 8.57 17.12 9.05
CA ASN A 274 9.63 16.90 10.06
C ASN A 274 10.74 15.92 9.63
N ALA A 275 10.65 15.33 8.44
CA ALA A 275 11.65 14.37 7.96
C ALA A 275 12.96 15.02 7.46
N GLY A 276 13.08 16.35 7.57
CA GLY A 276 14.22 17.14 7.10
C GLY A 276 14.08 17.58 5.64
N ALA A 277 14.77 18.64 5.28
CA ALA A 277 14.69 19.30 3.96
C ALA A 277 15.01 18.38 2.75
N ASN A 278 15.57 17.21 2.98
CA ASN A 278 16.05 16.28 1.95
C ASN A 278 15.30 14.93 1.93
N ALA A 279 14.19 14.77 2.65
CA ALA A 279 13.53 13.47 2.75
C ALA A 279 12.65 13.13 1.53
N GLY A 280 12.21 14.13 0.79
CA GLY A 280 11.27 13.97 -0.32
C GLY A 280 9.89 13.44 0.12
N PRO A 281 8.93 13.34 -0.81
CA PRO A 281 7.62 12.77 -0.53
C PRO A 281 7.67 11.25 -0.34
N THR A 282 6.67 10.68 0.33
CA THR A 282 6.53 9.22 0.48
C THR A 282 5.78 8.60 -0.69
N GLY A 283 4.48 8.63 -0.73
CA GLY A 283 3.60 8.32 -1.86
C GLY A 283 3.78 6.95 -2.53
N ARG A 284 4.37 5.96 -1.88
CA ARG A 284 4.80 4.69 -2.48
C ARG A 284 3.78 3.54 -2.29
N LEU A 285 4.08 2.43 -2.95
CA LEU A 285 3.48 1.13 -2.65
C LEU A 285 4.39 0.39 -1.65
N LYS A 286 3.79 -0.13 -0.56
CA LYS A 286 4.54 -0.71 0.56
C LYS A 286 3.83 -1.90 1.19
N PHE A 287 4.62 -2.86 1.68
CA PHE A 287 4.24 -3.89 2.64
C PHE A 287 4.81 -3.52 4.01
N GLY A 288 3.98 -3.55 5.02
CA GLY A 288 4.39 -3.15 6.38
C GLY A 288 4.18 -1.64 6.62
N THR A 289 4.68 -1.07 7.68
CA THR A 289 5.67 -1.59 8.65
C THR A 289 5.09 -2.65 9.61
N GLU A 290 3.82 -2.51 10.02
CA GLU A 290 3.15 -3.53 10.83
C GLU A 290 3.10 -4.84 10.06
N SER A 291 3.70 -5.90 10.65
CA SER A 291 3.93 -7.17 9.98
C SER A 291 3.85 -8.34 10.98
N ASN A 292 2.74 -8.45 11.70
CA ASN A 292 2.55 -9.47 12.71
C ASN A 292 1.95 -10.78 12.17
N GLY A 293 0.97 -10.72 11.26
CA GLY A 293 0.29 -11.88 10.69
C GLY A 293 0.80 -12.33 9.34
N GLY A 294 1.51 -11.46 8.63
CA GLY A 294 2.23 -11.78 7.39
C GLY A 294 1.54 -11.39 6.10
N PHE A 295 2.23 -11.76 5.01
CA PHE A 295 1.86 -11.45 3.64
C PHE A 295 2.14 -12.66 2.76
N LYS A 296 1.15 -13.15 2.00
CA LYS A 296 1.36 -14.29 1.11
C LYS A 296 0.44 -14.31 -0.12
N ASN A 297 0.94 -14.92 -1.20
CA ASN A 297 0.20 -15.08 -2.45
C ASN A 297 -0.30 -13.73 -3.00
N ILE A 298 0.68 -12.85 -3.34
CA ILE A 298 0.40 -11.46 -3.76
C ILE A 298 1.00 -11.22 -5.14
N THR A 299 0.19 -10.72 -6.05
CA THR A 299 0.62 -10.29 -7.38
C THR A 299 0.37 -8.81 -7.59
N ILE A 300 1.42 -8.08 -8.02
CA ILE A 300 1.36 -6.66 -8.33
C ILE A 300 1.87 -6.45 -9.75
N SER A 301 1.11 -5.72 -10.59
CA SER A 301 1.52 -5.52 -11.97
C SER A 301 1.03 -4.20 -12.58
N ASN A 302 1.76 -3.71 -13.58
CA ASN A 302 1.39 -2.50 -14.33
C ASN A 302 1.27 -1.27 -13.41
N ILE A 303 2.32 -0.97 -12.65
CA ILE A 303 2.33 0.14 -11.67
C ILE A 303 3.27 1.24 -12.13
N VAL A 304 2.80 2.47 -12.02
CA VAL A 304 3.60 3.68 -12.24
C VAL A 304 3.89 4.37 -10.90
N PHE A 305 5.16 4.68 -10.65
CA PHE A 305 5.61 5.53 -9.54
C PHE A 305 6.12 6.85 -10.11
N ASP A 306 5.63 7.97 -9.62
CA ASP A 306 6.12 9.28 -10.04
C ASP A 306 6.35 10.21 -8.85
N TYR A 307 7.58 10.73 -8.73
CA TYR A 307 7.98 11.67 -7.69
C TYR A 307 7.60 11.20 -6.28
N CYS A 308 8.02 10.00 -5.93
CA CYS A 308 7.76 9.39 -4.62
C CYS A 308 8.92 8.47 -4.22
N ARG A 309 8.80 7.79 -3.08
CA ARG A 309 9.72 6.71 -2.72
C ARG A 309 9.47 5.49 -3.59
N GLY A 310 10.43 4.59 -3.67
CA GLY A 310 10.31 3.34 -4.41
C GLY A 310 9.48 2.28 -3.69
N LEU A 311 9.44 1.09 -4.28
CA LEU A 311 8.77 -0.08 -3.74
C LEU A 311 9.44 -0.55 -2.43
N ALA A 312 8.64 -0.85 -1.39
CA ALA A 312 9.14 -1.39 -0.14
C ALA A 312 8.38 -2.65 0.28
N LEU A 313 9.12 -3.73 0.58
CA LEU A 313 8.62 -4.98 1.15
C LEU A 313 9.30 -5.20 2.49
N GLU A 314 8.57 -5.04 3.58
CA GLU A 314 9.11 -5.04 4.94
C GLU A 314 8.39 -6.07 5.81
N THR A 315 9.14 -6.91 6.53
CA THR A 315 8.63 -7.73 7.62
C THR A 315 9.59 -7.62 8.80
N VAL A 316 9.11 -7.07 9.91
CA VAL A 316 9.95 -6.70 11.05
C VAL A 316 9.34 -7.01 12.43
N ASP A 317 8.11 -7.54 12.46
CA ASP A 317 7.35 -7.81 13.70
C ASP A 317 7.00 -9.30 13.85
N GLY A 318 7.80 -10.18 13.26
CA GLY A 318 7.70 -11.64 13.45
C GLY A 318 6.95 -12.40 12.37
N ALA A 319 6.46 -11.74 11.30
CA ALA A 319 5.67 -12.42 10.30
C ALA A 319 6.44 -12.96 9.10
N LEU A 320 5.79 -13.88 8.38
CA LEU A 320 6.23 -14.43 7.11
C LEU A 320 5.76 -13.53 5.96
N LEU A 321 6.68 -13.12 5.09
CA LEU A 321 6.39 -12.49 3.81
C LEU A 321 6.87 -13.43 2.71
N GLU A 322 5.94 -13.99 1.91
CA GLU A 322 6.28 -14.99 0.91
C GLU A 322 5.34 -14.99 -0.29
N ASP A 323 5.80 -15.62 -1.38
CA ASP A 323 5.01 -15.83 -2.60
C ASP A 323 4.51 -14.51 -3.21
N VAL A 324 5.46 -13.57 -3.44
CA VAL A 324 5.18 -12.24 -4.01
C VAL A 324 5.78 -12.13 -5.41
N SER A 325 4.93 -11.77 -6.37
CA SER A 325 5.34 -11.49 -7.74
C SER A 325 4.97 -10.06 -8.13
N ILE A 326 5.97 -9.26 -8.54
CA ILE A 326 5.78 -7.87 -8.96
C ILE A 326 6.37 -7.67 -10.36
N SER A 327 5.57 -7.14 -11.30
CA SER A 327 5.99 -7.03 -12.68
C SER A 327 5.46 -5.79 -13.40
N ASN A 328 6.15 -5.39 -14.47
CA ASN A 328 5.77 -4.27 -15.33
C ASN A 328 5.64 -2.96 -14.55
N VAL A 329 6.73 -2.51 -13.97
CA VAL A 329 6.80 -1.31 -13.13
C VAL A 329 7.65 -0.25 -13.80
N THR A 330 7.12 0.97 -13.89
CA THR A 330 7.90 2.15 -14.25
C THR A 330 7.98 3.12 -13.08
N MET A 331 9.18 3.68 -12.89
CA MET A 331 9.44 4.62 -11.79
C MET A 331 10.20 5.84 -12.33
N ARG A 332 9.81 7.05 -11.93
CA ARG A 332 10.47 8.28 -12.31
C ARG A 332 10.64 9.22 -11.12
N ASP A 333 11.83 9.86 -11.04
CA ASP A 333 12.17 10.83 -9.99
C ASP A 333 11.98 10.24 -8.57
N ILE A 334 12.56 9.07 -8.35
CA ILE A 334 12.44 8.34 -7.08
C ILE A 334 13.37 8.97 -6.04
N VAL A 335 12.79 9.41 -4.93
CA VAL A 335 13.47 10.20 -3.89
C VAL A 335 14.05 9.34 -2.75
N ASN A 336 14.07 8.02 -2.93
CA ASN A 336 14.61 7.03 -1.98
C ASN A 336 15.08 5.79 -2.77
N ALA A 337 15.31 4.64 -2.10
CA ALA A 337 15.65 3.40 -2.78
C ALA A 337 14.54 2.97 -3.76
N PRO A 338 14.86 2.64 -5.02
CA PRO A 338 13.86 2.13 -5.97
C PRO A 338 13.22 0.82 -5.51
N ILE A 339 14.03 -0.08 -4.93
CA ILE A 339 13.61 -1.38 -4.41
C ILE A 339 14.18 -1.51 -2.99
N PHE A 340 13.31 -1.79 -2.03
CA PHE A 340 13.69 -2.01 -0.64
C PHE A 340 13.02 -3.26 -0.09
N LEU A 341 13.79 -4.33 0.13
CA LEU A 341 13.37 -5.55 0.79
C LEU A 341 14.04 -5.62 2.16
N ARG A 342 13.27 -5.67 3.24
CA ARG A 342 13.80 -5.69 4.60
C ARG A 342 13.15 -6.76 5.47
N LEU A 343 13.97 -7.70 5.94
CA LEU A 343 13.67 -8.53 7.09
C LEU A 343 14.37 -7.91 8.31
N GLY A 344 13.65 -7.67 9.41
CA GLY A 344 14.19 -7.05 10.62
C GLY A 344 13.57 -7.60 11.90
N ALA A 345 13.95 -7.04 13.03
CA ALA A 345 13.56 -7.47 14.37
C ALA A 345 13.08 -6.30 15.25
N ARG A 346 12.20 -5.44 14.72
CA ARG A 346 11.56 -4.38 15.50
C ARG A 346 10.69 -4.99 16.60
N MET A 347 10.02 -6.08 16.30
CA MET A 347 9.27 -6.93 17.25
C MET A 347 8.21 -6.17 18.05
N ARG A 348 7.47 -5.27 17.40
CA ARG A 348 6.29 -4.65 17.99
C ARG A 348 5.13 -5.68 18.01
N ALA A 349 5.25 -6.67 18.89
CA ALA A 349 4.43 -7.87 18.98
C ALA A 349 4.30 -8.34 20.43
N PRO A 350 3.37 -9.24 20.77
CA PRO A 350 3.33 -9.93 22.05
C PRO A 350 4.62 -10.70 22.34
N GLU A 351 4.87 -10.99 23.63
CA GLU A 351 6.01 -11.81 24.05
C GLU A 351 5.97 -13.21 23.44
N GLY A 352 7.14 -13.76 23.13
CA GLY A 352 7.29 -15.12 22.58
C GLY A 352 7.19 -15.17 21.05
N ILE A 353 6.99 -14.06 20.37
CA ILE A 353 7.07 -13.99 18.90
C ILE A 353 8.55 -13.95 18.49
N GLU A 354 8.92 -14.81 17.55
CA GLU A 354 10.26 -14.86 16.96
C GLU A 354 10.35 -13.99 15.70
N VAL A 355 11.59 -13.76 15.23
CA VAL A 355 11.84 -13.05 13.95
C VAL A 355 11.20 -13.84 12.82
N GLY A 356 10.50 -13.14 11.94
CA GLY A 356 9.82 -13.74 10.79
C GLY A 356 10.75 -14.17 9.67
N ALA A 357 10.21 -14.31 8.46
CA ALA A 357 10.98 -14.65 7.27
C ALA A 357 10.48 -13.87 6.05
N LEU A 358 11.39 -13.61 5.10
CA LEU A 358 11.09 -13.03 3.79
C LEU A 358 11.66 -13.94 2.72
N ARG A 359 10.80 -14.48 1.84
CA ARG A 359 11.24 -15.46 0.84
C ARG A 359 10.33 -15.56 -0.38
N ARG A 360 10.87 -16.13 -1.46
CA ARG A 360 10.16 -16.38 -2.73
C ARG A 360 9.52 -15.10 -3.30
N VAL A 361 10.39 -14.09 -3.53
CA VAL A 361 10.01 -12.81 -4.14
C VAL A 361 10.56 -12.74 -5.56
N SER A 362 9.71 -12.43 -6.52
CA SER A 362 10.08 -12.22 -7.91
C SER A 362 9.74 -10.80 -8.37
N LEU A 363 10.75 -10.07 -8.87
CA LEU A 363 10.64 -8.73 -9.44
C LEU A 363 11.02 -8.79 -10.92
N SER A 364 10.15 -8.33 -11.83
CA SER A 364 10.45 -8.41 -13.26
C SER A 364 9.93 -7.23 -14.07
N ASN A 365 10.64 -6.88 -15.14
CA ASN A 365 10.27 -5.80 -16.06
C ASN A 365 10.15 -4.43 -15.36
N PHE A 366 11.23 -3.98 -14.72
CA PHE A 366 11.30 -2.65 -14.11
C PHE A 366 12.08 -1.69 -14.98
N VAL A 367 11.57 -0.47 -15.15
CA VAL A 367 12.29 0.66 -15.75
C VAL A 367 12.25 1.82 -14.77
N VAL A 368 13.43 2.22 -14.27
CA VAL A 368 13.58 3.28 -13.29
C VAL A 368 14.47 4.37 -13.84
N TYR A 369 14.04 5.61 -13.77
CA TYR A 369 14.82 6.77 -14.21
C TYR A 369 14.91 7.85 -13.13
N ASN A 370 16.14 8.35 -12.89
CA ASN A 370 16.43 9.44 -11.97
C ASN A 370 16.16 9.09 -10.51
N ALA A 371 16.75 7.98 -10.03
CA ALA A 371 16.66 7.57 -8.63
C ALA A 371 17.69 8.31 -7.76
N ASP A 372 17.33 8.55 -6.51
CA ASP A 372 18.15 9.27 -5.50
C ASP A 372 19.54 8.65 -5.35
N PRO A 373 20.62 9.45 -5.39
CA PRO A 373 21.97 8.92 -5.37
C PRO A 373 22.42 8.44 -3.98
N ARG A 374 21.72 8.78 -2.90
CA ARG A 374 22.07 8.38 -1.53
C ARG A 374 21.77 6.92 -1.29
N TYR A 375 20.75 6.38 -1.96
CA TYR A 375 20.23 5.05 -1.74
C TYR A 375 20.29 4.24 -3.03
N SER A 376 20.90 3.06 -2.96
CA SER A 376 20.77 2.03 -3.98
C SER A 376 19.45 1.25 -3.79
N SER A 377 19.19 0.26 -4.65
CA SER A 377 18.25 -0.79 -4.30
C SER A 377 18.83 -1.65 -3.18
N ILE A 378 18.05 -1.91 -2.13
CA ILE A 378 18.50 -2.57 -0.91
C ILE A 378 17.73 -3.86 -0.70
N ILE A 379 18.44 -4.97 -0.47
CA ILE A 379 17.88 -6.27 -0.08
C ILE A 379 18.64 -6.72 1.14
N ALA A 380 18.04 -6.57 2.33
CA ALA A 380 18.76 -6.75 3.59
C ALA A 380 17.95 -7.53 4.63
N GLY A 381 18.44 -8.74 4.92
CA GLY A 381 18.12 -9.50 6.12
C GLY A 381 18.85 -8.95 7.35
N ILE A 382 18.97 -9.78 8.39
CA ILE A 382 19.74 -9.49 9.62
C ILE A 382 20.59 -10.69 10.01
N PRO A 383 21.61 -10.54 10.86
CA PRO A 383 22.43 -11.66 11.33
C PRO A 383 21.57 -12.83 11.84
N GLY A 384 21.83 -14.02 11.30
CA GLY A 384 21.07 -15.24 11.62
C GLY A 384 19.72 -15.42 10.93
N HIS A 385 19.23 -14.40 10.19
CA HIS A 385 17.95 -14.46 9.46
C HIS A 385 18.15 -13.91 8.04
N ASP A 386 18.49 -14.81 7.13
CA ASP A 386 18.69 -14.46 5.73
C ASP A 386 17.33 -14.26 5.02
N ILE A 387 17.27 -13.31 4.09
CA ILE A 387 16.20 -13.26 3.07
C ILE A 387 16.48 -14.39 2.07
N GLU A 388 15.43 -15.12 1.64
CA GLU A 388 15.59 -16.31 0.83
C GLU A 388 14.90 -16.23 -0.54
N ASP A 389 15.51 -16.82 -1.57
CA ASP A 389 14.96 -17.01 -2.93
C ASP A 389 14.35 -15.72 -3.50
N VAL A 390 15.22 -14.75 -3.82
CA VAL A 390 14.85 -13.49 -4.49
C VAL A 390 15.29 -13.52 -5.95
N ARG A 391 14.41 -13.19 -6.86
CA ARG A 391 14.69 -13.15 -8.30
C ARG A 391 14.41 -11.78 -8.89
N LEU A 392 15.41 -11.22 -9.59
CA LEU A 392 15.32 -9.98 -10.32
C LEU A 392 15.56 -10.25 -11.80
N ASN A 393 14.60 -9.91 -12.66
CA ASN A 393 14.67 -10.23 -14.08
C ASN A 393 14.24 -9.05 -14.96
N ASN A 394 15.02 -8.72 -15.98
CA ASN A 394 14.78 -7.63 -16.91
C ASN A 394 14.52 -6.28 -16.18
N ILE A 395 15.52 -5.81 -15.44
CA ILE A 395 15.44 -4.57 -14.65
C ILE A 395 16.47 -3.58 -15.18
N ARG A 396 16.03 -2.33 -15.42
CA ARG A 396 16.89 -1.23 -15.83
C ARG A 396 16.72 -0.04 -14.90
N ILE A 397 17.81 0.40 -14.26
CA ILE A 397 17.78 1.51 -13.30
C ILE A 397 18.84 2.55 -13.66
N TYR A 398 18.42 3.81 -13.80
CA TYR A 398 19.28 4.99 -13.92
C TYR A 398 19.25 5.76 -12.61
N TYR A 399 20.35 5.74 -11.87
CA TYR A 399 20.53 6.53 -10.65
C TYR A 399 21.06 7.93 -11.01
N GLN A 400 20.91 8.88 -10.12
CA GLN A 400 21.51 10.23 -10.33
C GLN A 400 23.03 10.17 -10.33
N GLY A 401 23.63 9.26 -9.57
CA GLY A 401 25.07 9.12 -9.44
C GLY A 401 25.71 10.22 -8.60
N GLY A 402 27.02 10.40 -8.73
CA GLY A 402 27.79 11.41 -7.99
C GLY A 402 28.37 10.91 -6.66
N GLY A 403 28.34 9.60 -6.42
CA GLY A 403 28.95 8.99 -5.24
C GLY A 403 30.48 9.11 -5.25
N THR A 404 31.08 9.21 -4.06
CA THR A 404 32.53 9.38 -3.86
C THR A 404 33.23 8.10 -3.39
N LYS A 405 34.56 8.08 -3.42
CA LYS A 405 35.37 6.98 -2.89
C LYS A 405 35.21 6.81 -1.37
N GLU A 406 35.04 7.90 -0.66
CA GLU A 406 34.79 7.89 0.80
C GLU A 406 33.43 7.24 1.10
N GLN A 407 32.44 7.49 0.26
CA GLN A 407 31.13 6.83 0.37
C GLN A 407 31.20 5.34 0.03
N ALA A 408 32.05 4.91 -0.91
CA ALA A 408 32.28 3.51 -1.21
C ALA A 408 32.89 2.73 -0.03
N ALA A 409 33.62 3.42 0.86
CA ALA A 409 34.23 2.85 2.04
C ALA A 409 33.35 2.84 3.30
N LEU A 410 32.11 3.32 3.22
CA LEU A 410 31.19 3.32 4.35
C LEU A 410 30.78 1.88 4.73
N GLU A 411 30.53 1.67 6.00
CA GLU A 411 30.04 0.40 6.55
C GLU A 411 28.68 0.64 7.23
N PRO A 412 27.56 0.42 6.54
CA PRO A 412 26.23 0.58 7.12
C PRO A 412 26.03 -0.34 8.33
N LYS A 413 25.46 0.17 9.41
CA LYS A 413 25.13 -0.63 10.59
C LYS A 413 24.03 -1.64 10.26
N GLU A 414 23.86 -2.67 11.10
CA GLU A 414 22.81 -3.69 10.91
C GLU A 414 21.39 -3.13 11.13
N GLU A 415 21.23 -2.28 12.13
CA GLU A 415 19.97 -1.60 12.45
C GLU A 415 18.78 -2.57 12.56
N GLU A 416 18.97 -3.72 13.20
CA GLU A 416 18.03 -4.86 13.24
C GLU A 416 16.66 -4.47 13.81
N LYS A 417 16.65 -3.62 14.84
CA LYS A 417 15.46 -3.22 15.61
C LYS A 417 14.91 -1.85 15.21
N THR A 418 15.59 -1.17 14.29
CA THR A 418 15.22 0.18 13.86
C THR A 418 14.00 0.13 12.95
N TYR A 419 13.21 1.22 12.91
CA TYR A 419 12.12 1.39 11.94
C TYR A 419 12.66 1.22 10.53
N PRO A 420 12.08 0.30 9.72
CA PRO A 420 12.61 -0.06 8.42
C PRO A 420 12.36 1.04 7.39
N GLU A 421 13.40 1.75 7.04
CA GLU A 421 13.40 2.77 6.00
C GLU A 421 14.82 2.86 5.43
N PRO A 422 15.07 2.99 4.13
CA PRO A 422 16.43 3.05 3.56
C PRO A 422 17.40 3.99 4.27
N ARG A 423 16.92 5.12 4.77
CA ARG A 423 17.73 6.08 5.55
C ARG A 423 18.37 5.53 6.82
N MET A 424 17.87 4.39 7.35
CA MET A 424 18.45 3.74 8.54
C MET A 424 19.90 3.34 8.30
N PHE A 425 20.26 3.01 7.06
CA PHE A 425 21.61 2.63 6.68
C PHE A 425 22.52 3.81 6.35
N GLY A 426 22.02 5.05 6.34
CA GLY A 426 22.75 6.22 5.87
C GLY A 426 22.95 6.21 4.35
N VAL A 427 24.06 6.78 3.89
CA VAL A 427 24.46 6.71 2.48
C VAL A 427 24.98 5.29 2.19
N ILE A 428 24.48 4.70 1.12
CA ILE A 428 24.83 3.32 0.75
C ILE A 428 26.16 3.27 -0.01
N PRO A 429 27.08 2.34 0.34
CA PRO A 429 28.41 2.22 -0.31
C PRO A 429 28.38 1.58 -1.69
N ALA A 430 27.24 1.32 -2.28
CA ALA A 430 27.05 0.91 -3.67
C ALA A 430 26.04 1.81 -4.36
N TYR A 431 26.20 2.08 -5.65
CA TYR A 431 25.22 2.93 -6.34
C TYR A 431 24.01 2.13 -6.87
N GLY A 432 24.19 0.87 -7.23
CA GLY A 432 23.16 0.01 -7.84
C GLY A 432 22.39 -0.83 -6.82
N PHE A 433 23.03 -1.84 -6.26
CA PHE A 433 22.42 -2.74 -5.29
C PHE A 433 23.30 -2.98 -4.06
N PHE A 434 22.69 -2.90 -2.90
CA PHE A 434 23.25 -3.34 -1.63
C PHE A 434 22.49 -4.58 -1.15
N VAL A 435 23.19 -5.71 -1.05
CA VAL A 435 22.62 -7.01 -0.71
C VAL A 435 23.33 -7.55 0.53
N ARG A 436 22.57 -7.80 1.61
CA ARG A 436 23.12 -8.25 2.90
C ARG A 436 22.24 -9.31 3.54
N HIS A 437 22.84 -10.36 4.11
CA HIS A 437 22.13 -11.48 4.75
C HIS A 437 21.05 -12.06 3.84
N VAL A 438 21.48 -12.62 2.71
CA VAL A 438 20.59 -13.20 1.70
C VAL A 438 21.11 -14.58 1.31
N ASN A 439 20.20 -15.54 1.21
CA ASN A 439 20.47 -16.89 0.75
C ASN A 439 19.63 -17.22 -0.49
N GLY A 440 20.26 -17.28 -1.66
CA GLY A 440 19.56 -17.47 -2.94
C GLY A 440 19.06 -16.16 -3.53
N ILE A 441 19.90 -15.51 -4.34
CA ILE A 441 19.51 -14.32 -5.10
C ILE A 441 19.97 -14.47 -6.56
N GLN A 442 19.07 -14.12 -7.48
CA GLN A 442 19.35 -14.19 -8.92
C GLN A 442 19.12 -12.83 -9.58
N PHE A 443 20.09 -12.38 -10.36
CA PHE A 443 20.00 -11.19 -11.21
C PHE A 443 20.14 -11.64 -12.67
N ASN A 444 19.06 -11.57 -13.43
CA ASN A 444 19.02 -11.92 -14.84
C ASN A 444 18.66 -10.69 -15.69
N ASP A 445 19.47 -10.36 -16.67
CA ASP A 445 19.23 -9.20 -17.56
C ASP A 445 19.01 -7.88 -16.77
N VAL A 446 19.89 -7.61 -15.81
CA VAL A 446 19.80 -6.39 -14.98
C VAL A 446 20.83 -5.37 -15.44
N GLU A 447 20.38 -4.14 -15.69
CA GLU A 447 21.21 -3.01 -16.09
C GLU A 447 21.12 -1.89 -15.05
N VAL A 448 22.28 -1.45 -14.54
CA VAL A 448 22.38 -0.30 -13.63
C VAL A 448 23.34 0.74 -14.21
N SER A 449 22.86 1.98 -14.22
CA SER A 449 23.60 3.12 -14.80
C SER A 449 23.41 4.36 -13.93
N TYR A 450 24.21 5.39 -14.18
CA TYR A 450 24.10 6.67 -13.50
C TYR A 450 24.15 7.85 -14.49
N LEU A 451 23.56 8.97 -14.08
CA LEU A 451 23.53 10.20 -14.88
C LEU A 451 24.76 11.08 -14.66
N LYS A 452 25.44 10.93 -13.53
CA LYS A 452 26.71 11.59 -13.18
C LYS A 452 27.70 10.52 -12.73
N PRO A 453 29.01 10.66 -13.03
CA PRO A 453 30.04 9.70 -12.61
C PRO A 453 29.92 9.34 -11.13
N ASP A 454 30.05 8.05 -10.81
CA ASP A 454 29.95 7.51 -9.44
C ASP A 454 31.18 6.64 -9.14
N GLN A 455 31.76 6.81 -7.96
CA GLN A 455 32.97 6.12 -7.53
C GLN A 455 32.69 4.92 -6.62
N ARG A 456 31.39 4.56 -6.45
CA ARG A 456 30.96 3.39 -5.67
C ARG A 456 30.80 2.19 -6.61
N PRO A 457 31.02 0.95 -6.14
CA PRO A 457 30.69 -0.25 -6.89
C PRO A 457 29.21 -0.30 -7.28
N ALA A 458 28.90 -1.00 -8.36
CA ALA A 458 27.51 -1.20 -8.76
C ALA A 458 26.77 -2.14 -7.81
N PHE A 459 27.45 -3.22 -7.38
CA PHE A 459 26.90 -4.23 -6.49
C PHE A 459 27.82 -4.43 -5.29
N LEU A 460 27.27 -4.32 -4.09
CA LEU A 460 27.93 -4.71 -2.86
C LEU A 460 27.13 -5.86 -2.22
N LEU A 461 27.80 -7.00 -2.05
CA LEU A 461 27.24 -8.18 -1.40
C LEU A 461 28.00 -8.43 -0.09
N GLU A 462 27.24 -8.57 1.01
CA GLU A 462 27.79 -8.83 2.35
C GLU A 462 26.99 -9.94 3.05
N SER A 463 27.70 -11.00 3.49
CA SER A 463 27.05 -12.17 4.11
C SER A 463 25.96 -12.78 3.21
N VAL A 464 26.32 -13.06 1.94
CA VAL A 464 25.39 -13.59 0.93
C VAL A 464 25.81 -14.99 0.50
N LYS A 465 24.81 -15.88 0.33
CA LYS A 465 25.00 -17.25 -0.16
C LYS A 465 24.18 -17.46 -1.42
N ASN A 466 24.68 -18.32 -2.33
CA ASN A 466 23.97 -18.69 -3.56
C ASN A 466 23.53 -17.49 -4.40
N ALA A 467 24.50 -16.69 -4.87
CA ALA A 467 24.26 -15.47 -5.65
C ALA A 467 24.61 -15.70 -7.13
N ASP A 468 23.62 -15.59 -8.01
CA ASP A 468 23.75 -15.76 -9.45
C ASP A 468 23.54 -14.44 -10.19
N PHE A 469 24.50 -14.08 -11.06
CA PHE A 469 24.46 -12.90 -11.92
C PHE A 469 24.62 -13.33 -13.38
N PHE A 470 23.58 -13.16 -14.18
CA PHE A 470 23.56 -13.55 -15.58
C PHE A 470 23.18 -12.37 -16.47
N ARG A 471 24.06 -12.02 -17.42
CA ARG A 471 23.90 -10.88 -18.35
C ARG A 471 23.62 -9.56 -17.65
N VAL A 472 24.35 -9.28 -16.57
CA VAL A 472 24.26 -8.04 -15.82
C VAL A 472 25.17 -6.99 -16.46
N LYS A 473 24.65 -5.78 -16.67
CA LYS A 473 25.40 -4.63 -17.17
C LYS A 473 25.47 -3.55 -16.10
N ALA A 474 26.66 -3.10 -15.77
CA ALA A 474 26.87 -2.03 -14.82
C ALA A 474 27.80 -0.95 -15.42
N GLN A 475 27.34 0.26 -15.42
CA GLN A 475 28.21 1.41 -15.72
C GLN A 475 29.20 1.61 -14.57
N HIS A 476 30.47 1.83 -14.86
CA HIS A 476 31.49 2.06 -13.84
C HIS A 476 32.61 2.97 -14.39
N GLU A 477 33.24 3.70 -13.50
CA GLU A 477 34.44 4.51 -13.82
C GLU A 477 35.68 3.62 -13.87
N ALA A 478 36.70 4.08 -14.57
CA ALA A 478 37.98 3.36 -14.63
C ALA A 478 38.58 3.15 -13.23
N GLY A 479 38.87 1.90 -12.89
CA GLY A 479 39.39 1.50 -11.57
C GLY A 479 38.36 1.41 -10.44
N VAL A 480 37.08 1.57 -10.76
CA VAL A 480 35.98 1.30 -9.83
C VAL A 480 35.43 -0.10 -10.08
N PRO A 481 35.33 -0.99 -9.07
CA PRO A 481 34.86 -2.36 -9.27
C PRO A 481 33.35 -2.37 -9.58
N VAL A 482 32.93 -3.33 -10.40
CA VAL A 482 31.50 -3.63 -10.60
C VAL A 482 30.93 -4.32 -9.37
N PHE A 483 31.65 -5.28 -8.82
CA PHE A 483 31.25 -6.04 -7.63
C PHE A 483 32.23 -5.82 -6.48
N SER A 484 31.71 -5.58 -5.28
CA SER A 484 32.43 -5.68 -4.01
C SER A 484 31.80 -6.77 -3.16
N LEU A 485 32.54 -7.82 -2.84
CA LEU A 485 32.11 -9.00 -2.12
C LEU A 485 32.74 -9.05 -0.73
N LYS A 486 31.92 -9.28 0.32
CA LYS A 486 32.35 -9.50 1.70
C LYS A 486 31.61 -10.71 2.28
N SER A 487 32.34 -11.75 2.71
CA SER A 487 31.76 -12.97 3.30
C SER A 487 30.70 -13.61 2.40
N VAL A 488 31.03 -13.91 1.15
CA VAL A 488 30.12 -14.46 0.14
C VAL A 488 30.46 -15.91 -0.15
N ALA A 489 29.43 -16.76 -0.24
CA ALA A 489 29.56 -18.18 -0.62
C ALA A 489 28.70 -18.49 -1.85
N ASP A 490 29.24 -19.39 -2.71
CA ASP A 490 28.58 -19.84 -3.95
C ASP A 490 28.14 -18.66 -4.85
N PHE A 491 29.12 -17.83 -5.21
CA PHE A 491 28.91 -16.70 -6.15
C PHE A 491 29.19 -17.15 -7.60
N LEU A 492 28.25 -16.79 -8.50
CA LEU A 492 28.39 -17.02 -9.93
C LEU A 492 28.12 -15.71 -10.69
N VAL A 493 29.00 -15.37 -11.63
CA VAL A 493 28.75 -14.31 -12.62
C VAL A 493 29.07 -14.83 -14.01
N GLN A 494 28.15 -14.63 -14.97
CA GLN A 494 28.32 -15.13 -16.33
C GLN A 494 27.77 -14.14 -17.37
N LEU A 495 28.40 -14.08 -18.53
CA LEU A 495 28.00 -13.30 -19.70
C LEU A 495 27.72 -11.82 -19.38
N SER A 496 28.42 -11.25 -18.40
CA SER A 496 28.23 -9.89 -17.89
C SER A 496 29.32 -8.97 -18.45
N PRO A 497 29.00 -8.02 -19.35
CA PRO A 497 30.00 -7.13 -19.97
C PRO A 497 30.80 -6.37 -18.91
N GLY A 498 32.12 -6.32 -19.10
CA GLY A 498 33.05 -5.63 -18.19
C GLY A 498 33.52 -6.48 -16.99
N VAL A 499 32.97 -7.68 -16.81
CA VAL A 499 33.37 -8.63 -15.75
C VAL A 499 33.63 -9.99 -16.38
N ALA A 500 34.77 -10.58 -16.07
CA ALA A 500 35.07 -11.97 -16.51
C ALA A 500 34.13 -12.96 -15.80
N ASP A 501 33.71 -14.00 -16.52
CA ASP A 501 32.94 -15.11 -15.94
C ASP A 501 33.70 -15.69 -14.75
N ALA A 502 33.04 -15.84 -13.62
CA ALA A 502 33.65 -16.33 -12.39
C ALA A 502 32.70 -17.17 -11.57
N ARG A 503 33.20 -18.22 -10.97
CA ARG A 503 32.53 -19.04 -9.97
C ARG A 503 33.39 -19.12 -8.72
N LEU A 504 32.88 -18.63 -7.60
CA LEU A 504 33.62 -18.59 -6.33
C LEU A 504 32.85 -19.34 -5.26
N LYS A 505 33.53 -20.29 -4.61
CA LYS A 505 32.89 -21.13 -3.61
C LYS A 505 32.79 -20.46 -2.25
N THR A 506 33.83 -19.72 -1.86
CA THR A 506 33.83 -18.90 -0.62
C THR A 506 34.83 -17.77 -0.83
N VAL A 507 34.41 -16.56 -0.39
CA VAL A 507 35.19 -15.34 -0.52
C VAL A 507 35.03 -14.51 0.75
N ASP A 508 36.13 -14.21 1.42
CA ASP A 508 36.13 -13.27 2.54
C ASP A 508 36.02 -11.83 2.05
N ARG A 509 36.85 -11.45 1.06
CA ARG A 509 36.79 -10.14 0.38
C ARG A 509 37.31 -10.25 -1.05
N LYS A 510 36.57 -9.70 -2.00
CA LYS A 510 36.99 -9.63 -3.40
C LYS A 510 36.28 -8.52 -4.15
N GLU A 511 37.01 -7.91 -5.10
CA GLU A 511 36.49 -6.92 -6.02
C GLU A 511 36.77 -7.35 -7.48
N PHE A 512 35.86 -7.00 -8.38
CA PHE A 512 35.95 -7.28 -9.82
C PHE A 512 35.73 -6.03 -10.66
#